data_3c77b94c4169b5d1bb9274470073aac4
#
_entry.id   3c77b94c4169b5d1bb9274470073aac4
#
_cell.length_a   1.000
_cell.length_b   1.000
_cell.length_c   1.000
_cell.angle_alpha   90.00
_cell.angle_beta   90.00
_cell.angle_gamma   90.00
#
_symmetry.space_group_name_H-M   'P 1'
#
loop_
_entity.id
_entity.type
_entity.pdbx_description
1 polymer ?
#
loop_
_entity_poly.entity_id
_entity_poly.type
_entity_poly.pdbx_seq_one_letter_code
_entity_poly.pdbx_strand_id
1 'polypeptide(L)'
;NLEIAESNQNLLDRCDMVFICLPSKNSLSILSGLNFRKENNILSAIAGITRAAICRTTNCKEVHTSMMPGYANASNKGPSLLFPENSEWHEFLSFLGPVFECKTEKEFNVAAVIGAVSGASFVLFETLSNWFENNNLSSKFSQNLLLETLKGNIEIALESDETLSEIISKVATPGGIT
;
A
#
# COMPACT_ATOMS: atom_id res chain seq x y z
N ASN A 1 -1.48 22.93 -10.55
CA ASN A 1 -2.20 22.61 -11.79
C ASN A 1 -1.86 21.20 -12.22
N LEU A 2 -2.87 20.42 -12.60
CA LEU A 2 -2.69 19.08 -13.17
C LEU A 2 -2.67 19.23 -14.69
N GLU A 3 -1.64 18.67 -15.35
CA GLU A 3 -1.53 18.63 -16.81
C GLU A 3 -1.56 17.17 -17.27
N ILE A 4 -2.22 16.93 -18.39
CA ILE A 4 -2.22 15.62 -19.04
C ILE A 4 -1.20 15.68 -20.18
N ALA A 5 -0.17 14.83 -20.10
CA ALA A 5 0.82 14.72 -21.17
C ALA A 5 0.24 14.01 -22.40
N GLU A 6 0.68 14.39 -23.60
CA GLU A 6 0.23 13.82 -24.87
C GLU A 6 0.63 12.34 -25.01
N SER A 7 1.72 11.93 -24.37
CA SER A 7 2.23 10.57 -24.38
C SER A 7 3.12 10.30 -23.16
N ASN A 8 3.40 9.02 -22.88
CA ASN A 8 4.37 8.64 -21.85
C ASN A 8 5.77 9.22 -22.14
N GLN A 9 6.18 9.31 -23.40
CA GLN A 9 7.47 9.92 -23.74
C GLN A 9 7.47 11.41 -23.44
N ASN A 10 6.40 12.14 -23.80
CA ASN A 10 6.27 13.57 -23.51
C ASN A 10 6.32 13.83 -21.99
N LEU A 11 5.75 12.93 -21.17
CA LEU A 11 5.86 13.01 -19.72
C LEU A 11 7.31 12.85 -19.25
N LEU A 12 8.03 11.83 -19.75
CA LEU A 12 9.43 11.59 -19.40
C LEU A 12 10.36 12.74 -19.79
N ASP A 13 10.10 13.37 -20.92
CA ASP A 13 10.90 14.49 -21.40
C ASP A 13 10.78 15.74 -20.52
N ARG A 14 9.65 15.85 -19.79
CA ARG A 14 9.30 17.03 -18.97
C ARG A 14 9.47 16.84 -17.46
N CYS A 15 9.54 15.59 -16.98
CA CYS A 15 9.54 15.28 -15.55
C CYS A 15 10.85 14.63 -15.10
N ASP A 16 11.41 15.09 -14.00
CA ASP A 16 12.58 14.47 -13.35
C ASP A 16 12.18 13.31 -12.46
N MET A 17 11.08 13.46 -11.72
CA MET A 17 10.47 12.41 -10.90
C MET A 17 9.35 11.72 -11.68
N VAL A 18 9.39 10.39 -11.75
CA VAL A 18 8.45 9.59 -12.54
C VAL A 18 7.88 8.47 -11.70
N PHE A 19 6.59 8.57 -11.38
CA PHE A 19 5.84 7.53 -10.67
C PHE A 19 5.18 6.59 -11.67
N ILE A 20 5.55 5.31 -11.63
CA ILE A 20 5.09 4.29 -12.59
C ILE A 20 4.06 3.37 -11.95
N CYS A 21 2.81 3.45 -12.43
CA CYS A 21 1.67 2.63 -12.06
C CYS A 21 1.12 1.91 -13.29
N LEU A 22 1.78 0.87 -13.76
CA LEU A 22 1.37 0.08 -14.92
C LEU A 22 0.92 -1.31 -14.49
N PRO A 23 -0.03 -1.94 -15.21
CA PRO A 23 -0.31 -3.37 -15.04
C PRO A 23 0.93 -4.21 -15.30
N SER A 24 1.26 -5.16 -14.41
CA SER A 24 2.49 -5.95 -14.47
C SER A 24 2.70 -6.69 -15.81
N LYS A 25 1.61 -7.19 -16.39
CA LYS A 25 1.65 -8.01 -17.63
C LYS A 25 2.40 -7.36 -18.80
N ASN A 26 2.25 -6.05 -19.00
CA ASN A 26 2.81 -5.34 -20.16
C ASN A 26 3.81 -4.25 -19.77
N SER A 27 4.10 -4.08 -18.48
CA SER A 27 4.88 -2.95 -17.98
C SER A 27 6.27 -2.87 -18.60
N LEU A 28 7.03 -3.96 -18.56
CA LEU A 28 8.40 -3.95 -19.11
C LEU A 28 8.44 -3.69 -20.62
N SER A 29 7.45 -4.21 -21.38
CA SER A 29 7.33 -3.93 -22.81
C SER A 29 7.03 -2.44 -23.07
N ILE A 30 6.17 -1.83 -22.28
CA ILE A 30 5.88 -0.40 -22.38
C ILE A 30 7.14 0.42 -22.05
N LEU A 31 7.81 0.08 -20.94
CA LEU A 31 8.99 0.81 -20.49
C LEU A 31 10.16 0.68 -21.48
N SER A 32 10.35 -0.48 -22.09
CA SER A 32 11.42 -0.70 -23.08
C SER A 32 11.24 0.11 -24.37
N GLY A 33 10.03 0.55 -24.69
CA GLY A 33 9.73 1.41 -25.81
C GLY A 33 9.92 2.91 -25.54
N LEU A 34 10.37 3.28 -24.34
CA LEU A 34 10.52 4.68 -23.91
C LEU A 34 12.01 5.04 -23.73
N ASN A 35 12.34 6.30 -23.97
CA ASN A 35 13.68 6.84 -23.78
C ASN A 35 13.74 7.56 -22.42
N PHE A 36 14.25 6.87 -21.41
CA PHE A 36 14.48 7.45 -20.10
C PHE A 36 15.77 8.28 -20.09
N ARG A 37 15.76 9.39 -19.38
CA ARG A 37 16.97 10.12 -19.03
C ARG A 37 17.65 9.43 -17.86
N LYS A 38 18.99 9.41 -17.81
CA LYS A 38 19.74 8.77 -16.71
C LYS A 38 19.46 9.39 -15.35
N GLU A 39 19.05 10.63 -15.35
CA GLU A 39 18.75 11.48 -14.20
C GLU A 39 17.31 11.26 -13.68
N ASN A 40 16.45 10.54 -14.43
CA ASN A 40 15.10 10.30 -13.96
C ASN A 40 15.13 9.55 -12.63
N ASN A 41 14.49 10.11 -11.62
CA ASN A 41 14.22 9.50 -10.32
C ASN A 41 12.89 8.75 -10.42
N ILE A 42 12.94 7.43 -10.40
CA ILE A 42 11.80 6.55 -10.68
C ILE A 42 11.26 5.94 -9.40
N LEU A 43 9.95 6.05 -9.17
CA LEU A 43 9.21 5.22 -8.21
C LEU A 43 8.31 4.25 -8.98
N SER A 44 8.47 2.95 -8.76
CA SER A 44 7.63 1.92 -9.37
C SER A 44 6.69 1.29 -8.35
N ALA A 45 5.39 1.34 -8.62
CA ALA A 45 4.36 0.59 -7.90
C ALA A 45 3.84 -0.62 -8.70
N ILE A 46 4.66 -1.15 -9.62
CA ILE A 46 4.27 -2.29 -10.46
C ILE A 46 4.38 -3.57 -9.64
N ALA A 47 3.26 -4.21 -9.36
CA ALA A 47 3.23 -5.45 -8.59
C ALA A 47 4.01 -6.59 -9.29
N GLY A 48 4.88 -7.27 -8.54
CA GLY A 48 5.62 -8.43 -9.02
C GLY A 48 6.78 -8.14 -9.98
N ILE A 49 7.11 -6.88 -10.24
CA ILE A 49 8.29 -6.51 -11.03
C ILE A 49 9.39 -6.02 -10.10
N THR A 50 10.56 -6.67 -10.18
CA THR A 50 11.69 -6.33 -9.32
C THR A 50 12.33 -4.99 -9.70
N ARG A 51 12.90 -4.31 -8.71
CA ARG A 51 13.70 -3.10 -8.93
C ARG A 51 14.78 -3.31 -9.98
N ALA A 52 15.50 -4.43 -9.90
CA ALA A 52 16.55 -4.78 -10.87
C ALA A 52 16.02 -4.90 -12.31
N ALA A 53 14.80 -5.38 -12.51
CA ALA A 53 14.18 -5.45 -13.84
C ALA A 53 13.88 -4.04 -14.37
N ILE A 54 13.35 -3.14 -13.54
CA ILE A 54 13.12 -1.74 -13.92
C ILE A 54 14.43 -1.05 -14.27
N CYS A 55 15.47 -1.15 -13.43
CA CYS A 55 16.79 -0.57 -13.70
C CYS A 55 17.36 -1.02 -15.06
N ARG A 56 17.28 -2.32 -15.36
CA ARG A 56 17.77 -2.84 -16.64
C ARG A 56 16.96 -2.33 -17.84
N THR A 57 15.65 -2.21 -17.68
CA THR A 57 14.76 -1.81 -18.78
C THR A 57 14.86 -0.31 -19.08
N THR A 58 14.98 0.52 -18.04
CA THR A 58 15.04 1.99 -18.17
C THR A 58 16.45 2.54 -18.29
N ASN A 59 17.46 1.75 -17.92
CA ASN A 59 18.86 2.19 -17.77
C ASN A 59 19.05 3.34 -16.78
N CYS A 60 18.09 3.53 -15.84
CA CYS A 60 18.17 4.49 -14.76
C CYS A 60 18.81 3.87 -13.52
N LYS A 61 19.53 4.69 -12.74
CA LYS A 61 20.16 4.25 -11.48
C LYS A 61 19.26 4.54 -10.28
N GLU A 62 18.59 5.69 -10.31
CA GLU A 62 17.68 6.14 -9.27
C GLU A 62 16.29 5.51 -9.49
N VAL A 63 16.17 4.26 -9.04
CA VAL A 63 14.92 3.48 -9.12
C VAL A 63 14.54 3.03 -7.73
N HIS A 64 13.34 3.37 -7.34
CA HIS A 64 12.71 3.02 -6.07
C HIS A 64 11.46 2.17 -6.34
N THR A 65 11.08 1.36 -5.38
CA THR A 65 9.85 0.57 -5.44
C THR A 65 8.95 0.92 -4.26
N SER A 66 7.67 0.95 -4.52
CA SER A 66 6.65 1.13 -3.50
C SER A 66 5.60 0.03 -3.59
N MET A 67 5.08 -0.36 -2.43
CA MET A 67 3.85 -1.14 -2.32
C MET A 67 2.84 -0.32 -1.53
N MET A 68 1.69 -0.12 -2.13
CA MET A 68 0.55 0.55 -1.51
C MET A 68 -0.62 -0.44 -1.49
N PRO A 69 -1.17 -0.81 -0.32
CA PRO A 69 -2.24 -1.83 -0.26
C PRO A 69 -3.58 -1.34 -0.81
N GLY A 70 -3.60 -0.30 -1.60
CA GLY A 70 -4.69 -0.01 -2.51
C GLY A 70 -5.68 1.05 -2.04
N TYR A 71 -6.91 0.65 -1.75
CA TYR A 71 -8.05 1.55 -1.66
C TYR A 71 -7.92 2.67 -0.59
N ALA A 72 -7.28 2.36 0.53
CA ALA A 72 -7.07 3.34 1.60
C ALA A 72 -6.11 4.47 1.21
N ASN A 73 -5.13 4.20 0.33
CA ASN A 73 -4.21 5.23 -0.16
C ASN A 73 -4.93 6.27 -1.02
N ALA A 74 -5.96 5.88 -1.78
CA ALA A 74 -6.79 6.82 -2.54
C ALA A 74 -7.55 7.82 -1.66
N SER A 75 -7.69 7.51 -0.36
CA SER A 75 -8.30 8.38 0.66
C SER A 75 -7.27 8.95 1.64
N ASN A 76 -5.99 8.91 1.31
CA ASN A 76 -4.86 9.40 2.11
C ASN A 76 -4.78 8.76 3.52
N LYS A 77 -5.14 7.47 3.62
CA LYS A 77 -5.21 6.71 4.88
C LYS A 77 -4.44 5.40 4.85
N GLY A 78 -3.93 5.01 3.69
CA GLY A 78 -3.23 3.74 3.54
C GLY A 78 -1.72 3.87 3.75
N PRO A 79 -1.06 2.85 4.32
CA PRO A 79 0.39 2.83 4.41
C PRO A 79 1.03 2.69 3.02
N SER A 80 2.26 3.18 2.89
CA SER A 80 3.10 2.95 1.72
C SER A 80 4.43 2.37 2.16
N LEU A 81 4.92 1.34 1.46
CA LEU A 81 6.30 0.87 1.61
C LEU A 81 7.18 1.60 0.61
N LEU A 82 8.42 1.89 0.98
CA LEU A 82 9.42 2.50 0.11
C LEU A 82 10.75 1.74 0.21
N PHE A 83 11.36 1.42 -0.95
CA PHE A 83 12.69 0.82 -1.04
C PHE A 83 13.37 1.14 -2.39
N PRO A 84 14.65 1.49 -2.41
CA PRO A 84 15.43 2.05 -1.30
C PRO A 84 14.83 3.36 -0.79
N GLU A 85 15.30 3.81 0.38
CA GLU A 85 14.90 5.10 0.95
C GLU A 85 15.21 6.26 -0.01
N ASN A 86 14.35 7.27 -0.03
CA ASN A 86 14.54 8.48 -0.81
C ASN A 86 13.62 9.57 -0.24
N SER A 87 14.18 10.70 0.13
CA SER A 87 13.44 11.77 0.82
C SER A 87 12.33 12.40 -0.03
N GLU A 88 12.52 12.56 -1.35
CA GLU A 88 11.53 13.14 -2.24
C GLU A 88 10.33 12.19 -2.41
N TRP A 89 10.60 10.88 -2.59
CA TRP A 89 9.54 9.88 -2.65
C TRP A 89 8.88 9.65 -1.30
N HIS A 90 9.62 9.75 -0.20
CA HIS A 90 9.03 9.72 1.14
C HIS A 90 8.03 10.86 1.32
N GLU A 91 8.44 12.09 1.01
CA GLU A 91 7.55 13.28 1.08
C GLU A 91 6.32 13.09 0.20
N PHE A 92 6.49 12.67 -1.06
CA PHE A 92 5.38 12.40 -1.97
C PHE A 92 4.41 11.36 -1.40
N LEU A 93 4.92 10.22 -0.94
CA LEU A 93 4.10 9.13 -0.40
C LEU A 93 3.41 9.52 0.92
N SER A 94 3.98 10.42 1.71
CA SER A 94 3.40 10.88 2.98
C SER A 94 2.05 11.60 2.80
N PHE A 95 1.79 12.17 1.63
CA PHE A 95 0.46 12.70 1.29
C PHE A 95 -0.61 11.61 1.13
N LEU A 96 -0.21 10.35 0.92
CA LEU A 96 -1.12 9.22 0.75
C LEU A 96 -1.36 8.43 2.05
N GLY A 97 -0.58 8.73 3.10
CA GLY A 97 -0.64 8.11 4.42
C GLY A 97 0.74 7.79 5.00
N PRO A 98 0.84 6.97 6.04
CA PRO A 98 2.11 6.61 6.67
C PRO A 98 3.08 5.93 5.71
N VAL A 99 4.37 6.29 5.75
CA VAL A 99 5.43 5.70 4.92
C VAL A 99 6.33 4.81 5.77
N PHE A 100 6.56 3.59 5.32
CA PHE A 100 7.45 2.61 5.93
C PHE A 100 8.63 2.35 5.01
N GLU A 101 9.80 2.81 5.38
CA GLU A 101 11.04 2.61 4.64
C GLU A 101 11.66 1.26 4.98
N CYS A 102 11.95 0.48 3.95
CA CYS A 102 12.60 -0.81 4.09
C CYS A 102 14.11 -0.67 3.89
N LYS A 103 14.91 -1.28 4.78
CA LYS A 103 16.37 -1.21 4.73
C LYS A 103 16.98 -2.13 3.66
N THR A 104 16.28 -3.18 3.29
CA THR A 104 16.73 -4.17 2.30
C THR A 104 15.60 -4.58 1.37
N GLU A 105 15.96 -5.03 0.16
CA GLU A 105 14.98 -5.58 -0.79
C GLU A 105 14.27 -6.83 -0.23
N LYS A 106 14.96 -7.61 0.60
CA LYS A 106 14.34 -8.75 1.30
C LYS A 106 13.26 -8.28 2.27
N GLU A 107 13.52 -7.26 3.05
CA GLU A 107 12.55 -6.66 3.97
C GLU A 107 11.34 -6.12 3.20
N PHE A 108 11.58 -5.37 2.12
CA PHE A 108 10.51 -4.89 1.24
C PHE A 108 9.65 -6.03 0.70
N ASN A 109 10.26 -7.10 0.19
CA ASN A 109 9.54 -8.24 -0.37
C ASN A 109 8.68 -8.97 0.68
N VAL A 110 9.15 -9.07 1.91
CA VAL A 110 8.38 -9.64 3.03
C VAL A 110 7.23 -8.70 3.41
N ALA A 111 7.51 -7.41 3.59
CA ALA A 111 6.51 -6.42 3.97
C ALA A 111 5.42 -6.22 2.90
N ALA A 112 5.77 -6.38 1.61
CA ALA A 112 4.84 -6.22 0.48
C ALA A 112 3.67 -7.21 0.50
N VAL A 113 3.75 -8.29 1.28
CA VAL A 113 2.63 -9.22 1.52
C VAL A 113 1.42 -8.51 2.16
N ILE A 114 1.62 -7.34 2.80
CA ILE A 114 0.54 -6.52 3.36
C ILE A 114 -0.54 -6.17 2.32
N GLY A 115 -0.18 -6.14 1.03
CA GLY A 115 -1.13 -5.92 -0.05
C GLY A 115 -2.28 -6.95 -0.08
N ALA A 116 -2.00 -8.20 0.30
CA ALA A 116 -3.02 -9.25 0.41
C ALA A 116 -3.91 -9.07 1.65
N VAL A 117 -3.39 -8.49 2.73
CA VAL A 117 -4.14 -8.26 3.97
C VAL A 117 -5.28 -7.28 3.75
N SER A 118 -5.10 -6.26 2.91
CA SER A 118 -6.17 -5.30 2.60
C SER A 118 -7.41 -5.98 2.02
N GLY A 119 -7.25 -6.83 1.00
CA GLY A 119 -8.37 -7.59 0.43
C GLY A 119 -8.98 -8.59 1.41
N ALA A 120 -8.14 -9.34 2.12
CA ALA A 120 -8.59 -10.33 3.12
C ALA A 120 -9.38 -9.68 4.26
N SER A 121 -9.02 -8.47 4.67
CA SER A 121 -9.76 -7.72 5.70
C SER A 121 -11.20 -7.44 5.28
N PHE A 122 -11.44 -7.03 4.04
CA PHE A 122 -12.80 -6.79 3.56
C PHE A 122 -13.64 -8.06 3.48
N VAL A 123 -13.04 -9.20 3.09
CA VAL A 123 -13.71 -10.51 3.13
C VAL A 123 -14.08 -10.89 4.57
N LEU A 124 -13.19 -10.65 5.53
CA LEU A 124 -13.49 -10.86 6.95
C LEU A 124 -14.65 -9.96 7.41
N PHE A 125 -14.63 -8.68 7.05
CA PHE A 125 -15.67 -7.72 7.43
C PHE A 125 -17.03 -8.13 6.86
N GLU A 126 -17.07 -8.53 5.59
CA GLU A 126 -18.28 -9.04 4.94
C GLU A 126 -18.80 -10.28 5.65
N THR A 127 -17.93 -11.25 5.92
CA THR A 127 -18.30 -12.51 6.60
C THR A 127 -18.93 -12.25 7.97
N LEU A 128 -18.33 -11.40 8.77
CA LEU A 128 -18.86 -11.05 10.10
C LEU A 128 -20.16 -10.24 10.02
N SER A 129 -20.26 -9.29 9.07
CA SER A 129 -21.48 -8.52 8.85
C SER A 129 -22.63 -9.42 8.46
N ASN A 130 -22.42 -10.36 7.53
CA ASN A 130 -23.41 -11.32 7.08
C ASN A 130 -23.90 -12.22 8.22
N TRP A 131 -23.04 -12.55 9.18
CA TRP A 131 -23.46 -13.31 10.35
C TRP A 131 -24.48 -12.54 11.19
N PHE A 132 -24.27 -11.23 11.42
CA PHE A 132 -25.22 -10.38 12.12
C PHE A 132 -26.55 -10.25 11.34
N GLU A 133 -26.47 -10.08 10.02
CA GLU A 133 -27.64 -9.95 9.16
C GLU A 133 -28.50 -11.24 9.15
N ASN A 134 -27.85 -12.39 9.13
CA ASN A 134 -28.53 -13.70 9.25
C ASN A 134 -29.18 -13.91 10.63
N ASN A 135 -28.80 -13.12 11.63
CA ASN A 135 -29.42 -13.08 12.95
C ASN A 135 -30.40 -11.89 13.13
N ASN A 136 -30.97 -11.41 12.02
CA ASN A 136 -32.02 -10.39 11.96
C ASN A 136 -31.61 -8.95 12.31
N LEU A 137 -30.34 -8.62 12.25
CA LEU A 137 -29.92 -7.21 12.29
C LEU A 137 -29.95 -6.60 10.89
N SER A 138 -30.24 -5.30 10.79
CA SER A 138 -30.18 -4.63 9.48
C SER A 138 -28.74 -4.51 8.97
N SER A 139 -28.55 -4.58 7.65
CA SER A 139 -27.23 -4.52 7.02
C SER A 139 -26.43 -3.29 7.48
N LYS A 140 -27.06 -2.11 7.45
CA LYS A 140 -26.41 -0.86 7.89
C LYS A 140 -25.97 -0.90 9.36
N PHE A 141 -26.80 -1.46 10.24
CA PHE A 141 -26.46 -1.59 11.67
C PHE A 141 -25.31 -2.57 11.86
N SER A 142 -25.34 -3.73 11.20
CA SER A 142 -24.33 -4.77 11.25
C SER A 142 -22.96 -4.26 10.81
N GLN A 143 -22.91 -3.60 9.66
CA GLN A 143 -21.67 -3.03 9.12
C GLN A 143 -21.13 -1.93 10.02
N ASN A 144 -21.95 -0.98 10.46
CA ASN A 144 -21.50 0.11 11.31
C ASN A 144 -20.97 -0.40 12.66
N LEU A 145 -21.71 -1.31 13.32
CA LEU A 145 -21.29 -1.89 14.59
C LEU A 145 -19.93 -2.57 14.48
N LEU A 146 -19.76 -3.42 13.46
CA LEU A 146 -18.52 -4.13 13.19
C LEU A 146 -17.37 -3.19 12.92
N LEU A 147 -17.55 -2.25 11.98
CA LEU A 147 -16.47 -1.36 11.54
C LEU A 147 -16.04 -0.39 12.63
N GLU A 148 -16.98 0.15 13.43
CA GLU A 148 -16.61 1.00 14.58
C GLU A 148 -15.90 0.21 15.68
N THR A 149 -16.28 -1.06 15.92
CA THR A 149 -15.57 -1.93 16.87
C THR A 149 -14.15 -2.19 16.41
N LEU A 150 -13.95 -2.56 15.14
CA LEU A 150 -12.62 -2.83 14.59
C LEU A 150 -11.74 -1.57 14.56
N LYS A 151 -12.34 -0.42 14.20
CA LYS A 151 -11.66 0.87 14.23
C LYS A 151 -11.13 1.19 15.62
N GLY A 152 -11.98 1.09 16.66
CA GLY A 152 -11.56 1.32 18.04
C GLY A 152 -10.45 0.38 18.49
N ASN A 153 -10.51 -0.89 18.14
CA ASN A 153 -9.46 -1.86 18.44
C ASN A 153 -8.13 -1.52 17.74
N ILE A 154 -8.19 -1.07 16.49
CA ILE A 154 -7.00 -0.66 15.73
C ILE A 154 -6.40 0.62 16.32
N GLU A 155 -7.22 1.61 16.67
CA GLU A 155 -6.78 2.85 17.30
C GLU A 155 -6.05 2.58 18.61
N ILE A 156 -6.63 1.76 19.50
CA ILE A 156 -5.99 1.35 20.75
C ILE A 156 -4.66 0.64 20.49
N ALA A 157 -4.62 -0.27 19.52
CA ALA A 157 -3.40 -1.02 19.21
C ALA A 157 -2.28 -0.13 18.63
N LEU A 158 -2.63 0.93 17.90
CA LEU A 158 -1.67 1.89 17.35
C LEU A 158 -1.14 2.88 18.39
N GLU A 159 -1.95 3.21 19.40
CA GLU A 159 -1.62 4.15 20.47
C GLU A 159 -0.91 3.48 21.66
N SER A 160 -0.98 2.15 21.74
CA SER A 160 -0.39 1.38 22.84
C SER A 160 1.07 1.05 22.59
N ASP A 161 1.89 1.13 23.63
CA ASP A 161 3.26 0.60 23.64
C ASP A 161 3.31 -0.94 23.83
N GLU A 162 2.15 -1.58 24.03
CA GLU A 162 2.04 -3.02 24.31
C GLU A 162 2.06 -3.83 23.02
N THR A 163 2.58 -5.04 23.11
CA THR A 163 2.46 -6.02 22.02
C THR A 163 1.00 -6.47 21.84
N LEU A 164 0.64 -6.91 20.64
CA LEU A 164 -0.69 -7.47 20.39
C LEU A 164 -1.02 -8.65 21.32
N SER A 165 -0.03 -9.46 21.73
CA SER A 165 -0.20 -10.55 22.69
C SER A 165 -0.59 -10.05 24.08
N GLU A 166 -0.01 -8.95 24.53
CA GLU A 166 -0.37 -8.33 25.81
C GLU A 166 -1.78 -7.75 25.78
N ILE A 167 -2.14 -7.07 24.69
CA ILE A 167 -3.50 -6.55 24.47
C ILE A 167 -4.51 -7.71 24.48
N ILE A 168 -4.25 -8.79 23.74
CA ILE A 168 -5.10 -9.98 23.72
C ILE A 168 -5.31 -10.54 25.13
N SER A 169 -4.23 -10.63 25.93
CA SER A 169 -4.31 -11.15 27.30
C SER A 169 -5.17 -10.29 28.23
N LYS A 170 -5.31 -9.00 27.95
CA LYS A 170 -6.18 -8.09 28.71
C LYS A 170 -7.65 -8.20 28.32
N VAL A 171 -7.94 -8.42 27.04
CA VAL A 171 -9.32 -8.51 26.55
C VAL A 171 -9.89 -9.92 26.63
N ALA A 172 -9.03 -10.95 26.63
CA ALA A 172 -9.41 -12.35 26.78
C ALA A 172 -9.61 -12.69 28.26
N THR A 173 -10.84 -12.63 28.75
CA THR A 173 -11.17 -13.01 30.11
C THR A 173 -11.16 -14.53 30.25
N PRO A 174 -10.44 -15.13 31.25
CA PRO A 174 -10.50 -16.56 31.49
C PRO A 174 -11.94 -17.06 31.69
N GLY A 175 -12.38 -18.00 30.83
CA GLY A 175 -13.78 -18.49 30.84
C GLY A 175 -14.77 -17.58 30.13
N GLY A 176 -14.32 -16.51 29.48
CA GLY A 176 -15.12 -15.63 28.63
C GLY A 176 -15.33 -16.19 27.22
N ILE A 177 -15.98 -15.37 26.35
CA ILE A 177 -16.28 -15.75 24.96
C ILE A 177 -15.03 -15.63 24.07
N THR A 178 -14.05 -14.85 24.45
CA THR A 178 -12.77 -14.63 23.75
C THR A 178 -11.66 -15.46 24.34
#